data_00388738859accdf06ea7e17dd233d6a
#
_entry.id   00388738859accdf06ea7e17dd233d6a
#
_cell.length_a   1.000
_cell.length_b   1.000
_cell.length_c   1.000
_cell.angle_alpha   90.00
_cell.angle_beta   90.00
_cell.angle_gamma   90.00
#
_symmetry.space_group_name_H-M   'P 1'
#
loop_
_entity.id
_entity.type
_entity.pdbx_description
1 polymer ?
#
loop_
_entity_poly.entity_id
_entity_poly.type
_entity_poly.pdbx_seq_one_letter_code
_entity_poly.pdbx_strand_id
1 'polypeptide(L)'
;MNNSIALITVLTILFVTVVFPSPRAHAARTGQVIDVHNDEVDVTLFRGAANNSYFPVYFKAPPEKGAEMVDLKTQYIDLRPERDVTLHVEIYNPNGTIPLIMTPGGNGDTNGFGGFARNVAAAAPELKVIIYDRRNLGQSEVAFGSEPQMVEEGEDLHVLIKRLGVAPTALFGMSSGARSNLILASRYPEDIAALVIAPLTGGPYAATRLSEDYFFKYLSQKKLLTREHISGLPLTTMQALAETDLWSAYLARNTPEKRERFFNANIDDFLAAMKTSGEHLQETRYQTALGVNDEELAALNVPATLILHHDQYSDNLHPITNSRAATTLIANSSLKFAPHLPEILEAILPFVKKNTPKLKN
;
A
#
# COMPACT_ATOMS: atom_id res chain seq x y z
N MET A 1 64.79 35.60 -8.30
CA MET A 1 63.73 36.43 -7.71
C MET A 1 62.55 36.40 -8.67
N ASN A 2 61.62 35.44 -8.53
CA ASN A 2 60.40 35.35 -9.36
C ASN A 2 59.21 35.23 -8.42
N ASN A 3 58.44 36.31 -8.40
CA ASN A 3 57.15 36.35 -7.68
C ASN A 3 56.08 35.83 -8.62
N SER A 4 55.52 34.68 -8.30
CA SER A 4 54.29 34.18 -8.94
C SER A 4 53.08 34.56 -8.07
N ILE A 5 52.27 35.44 -8.61
CA ILE A 5 50.96 35.82 -8.03
C ILE A 5 49.93 34.78 -8.47
N ALA A 6 49.37 34.04 -7.50
CA ALA A 6 48.27 33.12 -7.77
C ALA A 6 46.95 33.93 -7.81
N LEU A 7 46.27 33.88 -8.94
CA LEU A 7 44.98 34.49 -9.15
C LEU A 7 43.91 33.51 -8.61
N ILE A 8 43.27 33.87 -7.52
CA ILE A 8 42.13 33.13 -6.99
C ILE A 8 40.86 33.65 -7.70
N THR A 9 40.30 32.84 -8.57
CA THR A 9 39.01 33.14 -9.23
C THR A 9 37.88 32.69 -8.29
N VAL A 10 37.22 33.66 -7.70
CA VAL A 10 36.00 33.40 -6.91
C VAL A 10 34.84 33.22 -7.88
N LEU A 11 34.34 31.99 -8.01
CA LEU A 11 33.15 31.66 -8.77
C LEU A 11 31.90 31.98 -7.92
N THR A 12 31.27 33.12 -8.23
CA THR A 12 30.00 33.49 -7.62
C THR A 12 28.88 32.71 -8.29
N ILE A 13 28.38 31.66 -7.67
CA ILE A 13 27.20 30.93 -8.12
C ILE A 13 25.98 31.73 -7.77
N LEU A 14 25.30 32.26 -8.77
CA LEU A 14 24.02 32.95 -8.62
C LEU A 14 22.92 31.89 -8.43
N PHE A 15 22.45 31.72 -7.22
CA PHE A 15 21.24 30.92 -6.97
C PHE A 15 20.01 31.72 -7.43
N VAL A 16 19.42 31.30 -8.53
CA VAL A 16 18.08 31.77 -8.92
C VAL A 16 17.07 30.96 -8.08
N THR A 17 16.60 31.56 -7.00
CA THR A 17 15.47 31.03 -6.23
C THR A 17 14.21 31.21 -7.06
N VAL A 18 13.75 30.15 -7.69
CA VAL A 18 12.40 30.11 -8.25
C VAL A 18 11.43 29.94 -7.09
N VAL A 19 10.84 31.04 -6.64
CA VAL A 19 9.79 31.03 -5.64
C VAL A 19 8.50 30.56 -6.30
N PHE A 20 8.16 29.29 -6.15
CA PHE A 20 6.81 28.84 -6.45
C PHE A 20 5.87 29.39 -5.37
N PRO A 21 4.67 29.86 -5.72
CA PRO A 21 3.72 30.33 -4.72
C PRO A 21 3.39 29.19 -3.75
N SER A 22 3.74 29.41 -2.50
CA SER A 22 3.53 28.48 -1.40
C SER A 22 2.04 28.15 -1.24
N PRO A 23 1.67 26.91 -0.97
CA PRO A 23 0.31 26.53 -0.60
C PRO A 23 -0.01 26.94 0.86
N ARG A 24 0.16 28.23 1.17
CA ARG A 24 -0.09 28.79 2.52
C ARG A 24 -1.51 28.57 3.05
N ALA A 25 -2.47 28.36 2.17
CA ALA A 25 -3.86 28.13 2.57
C ALA A 25 -4.08 26.79 3.28
N HIS A 26 -3.19 25.79 3.07
CA HIS A 26 -3.30 24.46 3.68
C HIS A 26 -2.52 24.34 4.99
N ALA A 27 -1.43 25.11 5.14
CA ALA A 27 -0.63 25.16 6.37
C ALA A 27 -1.42 25.62 7.60
N ALA A 28 -2.46 26.43 7.40
CA ALA A 28 -3.33 26.90 8.48
C ALA A 28 -4.17 25.78 9.13
N ARG A 29 -4.35 24.64 8.47
CA ARG A 29 -5.07 23.45 9.01
C ARG A 29 -4.16 22.42 9.64
N THR A 30 -2.88 22.37 9.24
CA THR A 30 -1.91 21.37 9.75
C THR A 30 -0.80 21.99 10.58
N GLY A 31 -0.64 23.30 10.60
CA GLY A 31 0.35 24.02 11.40
C GLY A 31 1.80 23.92 10.96
N GLN A 32 2.12 23.29 9.81
CA GLN A 32 3.51 23.14 9.40
C GLN A 32 3.70 23.21 7.88
N VAL A 33 4.72 23.96 7.46
CA VAL A 33 5.25 23.98 6.08
C VAL A 33 6.43 23.03 6.04
N ILE A 34 6.38 22.03 5.17
CA ILE A 34 7.47 21.08 4.94
C ILE A 34 8.33 21.63 3.81
N ASP A 35 9.59 21.91 4.07
CA ASP A 35 10.57 22.23 3.05
C ASP A 35 11.10 20.93 2.45
N VAL A 36 10.67 20.62 1.23
CA VAL A 36 10.99 19.37 0.51
C VAL A 36 12.40 19.38 -0.09
N HIS A 37 13.18 20.43 0.09
CA HIS A 37 14.52 20.55 -0.51
C HIS A 37 15.66 20.13 0.42
N ASN A 38 15.35 19.73 1.64
CA ASN A 38 16.38 19.25 2.55
C ASN A 38 16.34 17.72 2.61
N ASP A 39 17.44 17.06 2.23
CA ASP A 39 17.60 15.60 2.31
C ASP A 39 17.52 15.06 3.75
N GLU A 40 17.49 15.94 4.74
CA GLU A 40 17.20 15.65 6.14
C GLU A 40 15.75 15.99 6.47
N VAL A 41 14.85 15.06 6.21
CA VAL A 41 13.45 15.17 6.65
C VAL A 41 13.39 14.97 8.18
N ASP A 42 13.04 16.01 8.92
CA ASP A 42 12.84 15.91 10.37
C ASP A 42 11.58 15.06 10.66
N VAL A 43 11.83 13.82 11.02
CA VAL A 43 10.79 12.78 11.27
C VAL A 43 9.96 13.10 12.53
N THR A 44 10.44 13.98 13.41
CA THR A 44 9.68 14.36 14.61
C THR A 44 8.43 15.20 14.25
N LEU A 45 8.44 15.88 13.12
CA LEU A 45 7.32 16.65 12.60
C LEU A 45 6.12 15.79 12.22
N PHE A 46 6.33 14.49 11.97
CA PHE A 46 5.28 13.57 11.49
C PHE A 46 4.51 12.85 12.60
N ARG A 47 5.00 12.87 13.85
CA ARG A 47 4.26 12.28 14.98
C ARG A 47 2.91 12.97 15.22
N GLY A 48 2.75 14.23 14.84
CA GLY A 48 1.48 14.97 14.89
C GLY A 48 0.54 14.65 13.71
N ALA A 49 1.10 14.39 12.53
CA ALA A 49 0.32 14.09 11.32
C ALA A 49 -0.28 12.67 11.32
N ALA A 50 0.31 11.74 12.05
CA ALA A 50 -0.22 10.37 12.20
C ALA A 50 -1.60 10.34 12.88
N ASN A 51 -1.97 11.37 13.64
CA ASN A 51 -3.30 11.52 14.23
C ASN A 51 -4.30 12.26 13.33
N ASN A 52 -3.82 12.92 12.27
CA ASN A 52 -4.63 13.50 11.21
C ASN A 52 -4.54 12.67 9.94
N SER A 53 -4.56 11.33 10.09
CA SER A 53 -4.72 10.48 8.94
C SER A 53 -6.10 10.72 8.34
N TYR A 54 -6.15 11.50 7.28
CA TYR A 54 -7.23 11.49 6.28
C TYR A 54 -7.36 10.10 5.63
N PHE A 55 -6.64 9.13 6.14
CA PHE A 55 -6.82 7.74 5.77
C PHE A 55 -8.12 7.28 6.37
N PRO A 56 -8.98 6.95 5.51
CA PRO A 56 -10.35 7.33 5.70
C PRO A 56 -10.97 6.50 6.77
N VAL A 57 -11.50 7.25 7.70
CA VAL A 57 -12.60 6.85 8.56
C VAL A 57 -13.63 5.95 7.83
N TYR A 58 -13.78 6.07 6.50
CA TYR A 58 -14.70 5.28 5.66
C TYR A 58 -14.39 3.79 5.61
N PHE A 59 -13.11 3.42 5.56
CA PHE A 59 -12.73 2.01 5.51
C PHE A 59 -12.78 1.34 6.89
N LYS A 60 -12.93 2.15 7.94
CA LYS A 60 -13.24 1.70 9.29
C LYS A 60 -14.69 2.00 9.69
N ALA A 61 -15.50 2.48 8.74
CA ALA A 61 -16.90 2.71 9.02
C ALA A 61 -17.58 1.40 9.46
N PRO A 62 -18.38 1.43 10.51
CA PRO A 62 -19.20 0.28 10.85
C PRO A 62 -20.13 -0.05 9.68
N PRO A 63 -20.60 -1.28 9.57
CA PRO A 63 -21.61 -1.63 8.57
C PRO A 63 -22.79 -0.68 8.66
N GLU A 64 -23.26 -0.18 7.51
CA GLU A 64 -24.51 0.58 7.47
C GLU A 64 -25.67 -0.30 7.92
N LYS A 65 -26.75 0.33 8.39
CA LYS A 65 -27.96 -0.38 8.83
C LYS A 65 -28.49 -1.28 7.72
N GLY A 66 -28.59 -2.56 7.98
CA GLY A 66 -29.00 -3.61 7.04
C GLY A 66 -27.84 -4.38 6.40
N ALA A 67 -26.61 -3.85 6.44
CA ALA A 67 -25.44 -4.56 5.94
C ALA A 67 -25.02 -5.74 6.84
N GLU A 68 -25.49 -5.80 8.07
CA GLU A 68 -25.31 -6.93 8.99
C GLU A 68 -25.95 -8.24 8.49
N MET A 69 -26.93 -8.14 7.57
CA MET A 69 -27.62 -9.29 7.00
C MET A 69 -26.89 -9.93 5.80
N VAL A 70 -25.73 -9.39 5.42
CA VAL A 70 -24.94 -9.94 4.30
C VAL A 70 -24.31 -11.27 4.71
N ASP A 71 -24.53 -12.30 3.91
CA ASP A 71 -23.93 -13.62 4.11
C ASP A 71 -22.40 -13.52 4.10
N LEU A 72 -21.77 -14.15 5.08
CA LEU A 72 -20.32 -14.19 5.22
C LEU A 72 -19.82 -15.63 5.32
N LYS A 73 -18.85 -15.98 4.48
CA LYS A 73 -18.07 -17.21 4.60
C LYS A 73 -16.62 -16.86 4.90
N THR A 74 -16.09 -17.41 5.98
CA THR A 74 -14.67 -17.27 6.36
C THR A 74 -13.94 -18.58 6.12
N GLN A 75 -12.72 -18.51 5.59
CA GLN A 75 -11.90 -19.69 5.34
C GLN A 75 -10.40 -19.35 5.28
N TYR A 76 -9.57 -20.37 5.46
CA TYR A 76 -8.14 -20.31 5.23
C TYR A 76 -7.80 -21.00 3.92
N ILE A 77 -7.04 -20.35 3.05
CA ILE A 77 -6.62 -20.88 1.75
C ILE A 77 -5.11 -21.12 1.79
N ASP A 78 -4.74 -22.39 1.76
CA ASP A 78 -3.33 -22.79 1.61
C ASP A 78 -2.90 -22.59 0.14
N LEU A 79 -1.87 -21.78 -0.06
CA LEU A 79 -1.32 -21.48 -1.38
C LEU A 79 -0.17 -22.41 -1.79
N ARG A 80 0.23 -23.37 -0.92
CA ARG A 80 1.30 -24.32 -1.25
C ARG A 80 0.87 -25.31 -2.34
N PRO A 81 1.78 -25.81 -3.18
CA PRO A 81 3.22 -25.56 -3.11
C PRO A 81 3.69 -24.28 -3.83
N GLU A 82 2.81 -23.55 -4.53
CA GLU A 82 3.21 -22.41 -5.36
C GLU A 82 3.73 -21.24 -4.54
N ARG A 83 3.10 -21.03 -3.36
CA ARG A 83 3.48 -20.00 -2.38
C ARG A 83 3.56 -20.63 -0.99
N ASP A 84 4.45 -20.12 -0.16
CA ASP A 84 4.77 -20.65 1.16
C ASP A 84 3.86 -20.13 2.28
N VAL A 85 2.62 -19.80 1.96
CA VAL A 85 1.72 -19.09 2.88
C VAL A 85 0.28 -19.61 2.81
N THR A 86 -0.39 -19.58 3.95
CA THR A 86 -1.85 -19.72 4.07
C THR A 86 -2.46 -18.36 4.34
N LEU A 87 -3.48 -17.98 3.57
CA LEU A 87 -4.17 -16.71 3.71
C LEU A 87 -5.55 -16.89 4.36
N HIS A 88 -5.88 -15.98 5.27
CA HIS A 88 -7.22 -15.81 5.79
C HIS A 88 -8.07 -15.01 4.81
N VAL A 89 -9.28 -15.52 4.49
CA VAL A 89 -10.16 -14.97 3.46
C VAL A 89 -11.59 -14.88 3.99
N GLU A 90 -12.22 -13.74 3.75
CA GLU A 90 -13.64 -13.51 4.00
C GLU A 90 -14.36 -13.27 2.68
N ILE A 91 -15.49 -13.95 2.47
CA ILE A 91 -16.31 -13.85 1.27
C ILE A 91 -17.71 -13.40 1.67
N TYR A 92 -18.06 -12.19 1.31
CA TYR A 92 -19.41 -11.65 1.45
C TYR A 92 -20.20 -11.94 0.19
N ASN A 93 -21.49 -12.28 0.37
CA ASN A 93 -22.37 -12.80 -0.71
C ASN A 93 -21.71 -13.98 -1.46
N PRO A 94 -21.43 -15.12 -0.81
CA PRO A 94 -20.72 -16.25 -1.44
C PRO A 94 -21.40 -16.80 -2.69
N ASN A 95 -22.70 -16.55 -2.86
CA ASN A 95 -23.49 -16.91 -4.02
C ASN A 95 -23.53 -15.82 -5.12
N GLY A 96 -22.90 -14.68 -4.88
CA GLY A 96 -22.75 -13.62 -5.88
C GLY A 96 -21.99 -14.13 -7.10
N THR A 97 -22.37 -13.64 -8.28
CA THR A 97 -21.81 -14.12 -9.55
C THR A 97 -20.75 -13.22 -10.16
N ILE A 98 -20.63 -11.99 -9.70
CA ILE A 98 -19.63 -11.04 -10.17
C ILE A 98 -18.52 -10.92 -9.13
N PRO A 99 -17.31 -11.46 -9.37
CA PRO A 99 -16.25 -11.47 -8.38
C PRO A 99 -15.57 -10.08 -8.26
N LEU A 100 -15.40 -9.66 -7.02
CA LEU A 100 -14.62 -8.46 -6.65
C LEU A 100 -13.70 -8.81 -5.49
N ILE A 101 -12.40 -8.77 -5.71
CA ILE A 101 -11.41 -8.92 -4.64
C ILE A 101 -10.97 -7.53 -4.19
N MET A 102 -10.98 -7.31 -2.88
CA MET A 102 -10.62 -6.03 -2.29
C MET A 102 -9.38 -6.20 -1.39
N THR A 103 -8.31 -5.50 -1.74
CA THR A 103 -7.02 -5.55 -1.03
C THR A 103 -6.87 -4.34 -0.13
N PRO A 104 -6.86 -4.52 1.21
CA PRO A 104 -6.69 -3.44 2.17
C PRO A 104 -5.37 -2.68 2.01
N GLY A 105 -5.33 -1.42 2.41
CA GLY A 105 -4.12 -0.61 2.43
C GLY A 105 -3.36 -0.65 3.76
N GLY A 106 -2.15 -0.13 3.77
CA GLY A 106 -1.29 -0.08 4.96
C GLY A 106 -1.09 -1.44 5.61
N ASN A 107 -1.22 -1.51 6.90
CA ASN A 107 -1.28 -2.75 7.68
C ASN A 107 -2.72 -3.21 7.94
N GLY A 108 -3.65 -2.81 7.05
CA GLY A 108 -5.05 -3.19 7.14
C GLY A 108 -5.25 -4.68 6.94
N ASP A 109 -6.21 -5.19 7.67
CA ASP A 109 -6.63 -6.59 7.68
C ASP A 109 -8.15 -6.71 7.48
N THR A 110 -8.65 -7.92 7.41
CA THR A 110 -10.08 -8.21 7.25
C THR A 110 -10.90 -7.62 8.38
N ASN A 111 -10.38 -7.62 9.61
CA ASN A 111 -11.09 -7.03 10.76
C ASN A 111 -11.28 -5.51 10.60
N GLY A 112 -10.25 -4.79 10.14
CA GLY A 112 -10.34 -3.35 9.92
C GLY A 112 -11.09 -2.96 8.64
N PHE A 113 -11.11 -3.82 7.63
CA PHE A 113 -11.65 -3.53 6.30
C PHE A 113 -13.03 -4.16 6.05
N GLY A 114 -13.44 -5.11 6.90
CA GLY A 114 -14.67 -5.88 6.74
C GLY A 114 -15.95 -5.04 6.72
N GLY A 115 -15.99 -3.94 7.48
CA GLY A 115 -17.13 -3.02 7.45
C GLY A 115 -17.36 -2.41 6.07
N PHE A 116 -16.30 -1.96 5.40
CA PHE A 116 -16.39 -1.43 4.05
C PHE A 116 -16.78 -2.52 3.03
N ALA A 117 -16.15 -3.69 3.08
CA ALA A 117 -16.49 -4.80 2.20
C ALA A 117 -17.96 -5.23 2.35
N ARG A 118 -18.46 -5.25 3.56
CA ARG A 118 -19.87 -5.55 3.88
C ARG A 118 -20.81 -4.49 3.28
N ASN A 119 -20.47 -3.20 3.37
CA ASN A 119 -21.26 -2.14 2.77
C ASN A 119 -21.32 -2.26 1.24
N VAL A 120 -20.19 -2.60 0.59
CA VAL A 120 -20.13 -2.89 -0.85
C VAL A 120 -21.05 -4.07 -1.20
N ALA A 121 -20.97 -5.15 -0.44
CA ALA A 121 -21.76 -6.36 -0.65
C ALA A 121 -23.27 -6.13 -0.43
N ALA A 122 -23.63 -5.34 0.57
CA ALA A 122 -25.03 -4.96 0.84
C ALA A 122 -25.62 -4.11 -0.30
N ALA A 123 -24.83 -3.18 -0.84
CA ALA A 123 -25.26 -2.31 -1.93
C ALA A 123 -25.36 -3.03 -3.28
N ALA A 124 -24.77 -4.22 -3.42
CA ALA A 124 -24.78 -4.99 -4.67
C ALA A 124 -24.76 -6.51 -4.39
N PRO A 125 -25.93 -7.12 -4.10
CA PRO A 125 -26.03 -8.55 -3.76
C PRO A 125 -25.50 -9.51 -4.84
N GLU A 126 -25.42 -9.08 -6.09
CA GLU A 126 -24.83 -9.84 -7.19
C GLU A 126 -23.30 -9.92 -7.15
N LEU A 127 -22.64 -9.07 -6.36
CA LEU A 127 -21.20 -9.14 -6.18
C LEU A 127 -20.83 -10.23 -5.16
N LYS A 128 -19.88 -11.06 -5.52
CA LYS A 128 -19.11 -11.90 -4.59
C LYS A 128 -17.92 -11.06 -4.13
N VAL A 129 -18.06 -10.39 -2.98
CA VAL A 129 -17.02 -9.53 -2.44
C VAL A 129 -16.07 -10.36 -1.58
N ILE A 130 -14.81 -10.36 -1.95
CA ILE A 130 -13.74 -11.15 -1.31
C ILE A 130 -12.74 -10.17 -0.72
N ILE A 131 -12.46 -10.30 0.57
CA ILE A 131 -11.34 -9.65 1.23
C ILE A 131 -10.42 -10.70 1.82
N TYR A 132 -9.17 -10.35 2.01
CA TYR A 132 -8.20 -11.28 2.59
C TYR A 132 -7.13 -10.53 3.38
N ASP A 133 -6.57 -11.22 4.34
CA ASP A 133 -5.37 -10.75 5.01
C ASP A 133 -4.17 -11.10 4.15
N ARG A 134 -3.38 -10.10 3.75
CA ARG A 134 -2.12 -10.34 3.04
C ARG A 134 -1.15 -11.08 3.95
N ARG A 135 -0.13 -11.74 3.39
CA ARG A 135 0.95 -12.35 4.18
C ARG A 135 1.45 -11.38 5.27
N ASN A 136 1.79 -11.87 6.42
CA ASN A 136 2.27 -11.09 7.57
C ASN A 136 1.20 -10.20 8.25
N LEU A 137 -0.03 -10.16 7.75
CA LEU A 137 -1.10 -9.32 8.28
C LEU A 137 -2.28 -10.15 8.79
N GLY A 138 -3.11 -9.51 9.62
CA GLY A 138 -4.35 -10.11 10.15
C GLY A 138 -4.17 -11.51 10.70
N GLN A 139 -4.92 -12.45 10.18
CA GLN A 139 -4.92 -13.88 10.56
C GLN A 139 -4.15 -14.77 9.57
N SER A 140 -3.57 -14.20 8.50
CA SER A 140 -2.71 -14.93 7.57
C SER A 140 -1.39 -15.34 8.21
N GLU A 141 -0.74 -16.35 7.64
CA GLU A 141 0.58 -16.80 8.08
C GLU A 141 1.64 -15.70 7.93
N VAL A 142 2.66 -15.80 8.76
CA VAL A 142 3.88 -15.01 8.65
C VAL A 142 4.86 -15.75 7.76
N ALA A 143 5.17 -15.16 6.61
CA ALA A 143 6.09 -15.71 5.62
C ALA A 143 6.87 -14.57 4.96
N PHE A 144 8.18 -14.64 5.00
CA PHE A 144 9.08 -13.66 4.40
C PHE A 144 9.78 -14.28 3.20
N GLY A 145 9.48 -13.76 2.00
CA GLY A 145 10.10 -14.19 0.76
C GLY A 145 11.37 -13.39 0.44
N SER A 146 11.99 -13.73 -0.68
CA SER A 146 13.21 -13.08 -1.18
C SER A 146 12.94 -11.80 -1.98
N GLU A 147 11.70 -11.64 -2.46
CA GLU A 147 11.26 -10.49 -3.23
C GLU A 147 10.76 -9.35 -2.33
N PRO A 148 10.62 -8.12 -2.85
CA PRO A 148 9.93 -7.05 -2.13
C PRO A 148 8.53 -7.49 -1.68
N GLN A 149 8.12 -7.12 -0.48
CA GLN A 149 6.85 -7.59 0.10
C GLN A 149 5.64 -7.37 -0.83
N MET A 150 5.58 -6.24 -1.53
CA MET A 150 4.48 -5.98 -2.47
C MET A 150 4.47 -6.90 -3.69
N VAL A 151 5.65 -7.39 -4.09
CA VAL A 151 5.79 -8.39 -5.15
C VAL A 151 5.30 -9.74 -4.64
N GLU A 152 5.74 -10.15 -3.46
CA GLU A 152 5.27 -11.36 -2.80
C GLU A 152 3.74 -11.37 -2.65
N GLU A 153 3.16 -10.23 -2.23
CA GLU A 153 1.71 -10.06 -2.08
C GLU A 153 0.96 -10.13 -3.43
N GLY A 154 1.55 -9.61 -4.51
CA GLY A 154 0.99 -9.71 -5.86
C GLY A 154 0.97 -11.15 -6.37
N GLU A 155 2.05 -11.89 -6.15
CA GLU A 155 2.15 -13.32 -6.48
C GLU A 155 1.19 -14.17 -5.65
N ASP A 156 1.04 -13.89 -4.36
CA ASP A 156 0.05 -14.58 -3.51
C ASP A 156 -1.36 -14.34 -4.02
N LEU A 157 -1.67 -13.12 -4.43
CA LEU A 157 -3.00 -12.77 -4.95
C LEU A 157 -3.29 -13.51 -6.26
N HIS A 158 -2.30 -13.67 -7.13
CA HIS A 158 -2.42 -14.49 -8.34
C HIS A 158 -2.85 -15.93 -8.02
N VAL A 159 -2.12 -16.57 -7.09
CA VAL A 159 -2.44 -17.95 -6.69
C VAL A 159 -3.79 -18.01 -5.97
N LEU A 160 -4.11 -17.02 -5.12
CA LEU A 160 -5.40 -16.93 -4.45
C LEU A 160 -6.58 -16.86 -5.44
N ILE A 161 -6.48 -16.04 -6.49
CA ILE A 161 -7.49 -15.92 -7.55
C ILE A 161 -7.74 -17.29 -8.20
N LYS A 162 -6.67 -18.03 -8.50
CA LYS A 162 -6.75 -19.38 -9.07
C LYS A 162 -7.38 -20.39 -8.12
N ARG A 163 -6.97 -20.39 -6.84
CA ARG A 163 -7.52 -21.28 -5.81
C ARG A 163 -9.01 -21.05 -5.56
N LEU A 164 -9.45 -19.80 -5.67
CA LEU A 164 -10.87 -19.43 -5.55
C LEU A 164 -11.67 -19.67 -6.84
N GLY A 165 -11.02 -19.88 -7.99
CA GLY A 165 -11.67 -20.08 -9.28
C GLY A 165 -12.46 -18.86 -9.74
N VAL A 166 -11.97 -17.64 -9.49
CA VAL A 166 -12.70 -16.40 -9.75
C VAL A 166 -12.10 -15.55 -10.88
N ALA A 167 -11.11 -16.06 -11.60
CA ALA A 167 -10.54 -15.36 -12.76
C ALA A 167 -11.48 -15.37 -13.97
N PRO A 168 -11.52 -14.30 -14.79
CA PRO A 168 -11.00 -12.99 -14.48
C PRO A 168 -11.91 -12.22 -13.49
N THR A 169 -11.31 -11.50 -12.55
CA THR A 169 -12.00 -10.82 -11.45
C THR A 169 -11.81 -9.31 -11.49
N ALA A 170 -12.72 -8.56 -10.86
CA ALA A 170 -12.43 -7.17 -10.52
C ALA A 170 -11.51 -7.12 -9.29
N LEU A 171 -10.57 -6.19 -9.31
CA LEU A 171 -9.71 -5.87 -8.18
C LEU A 171 -9.98 -4.46 -7.67
N PHE A 172 -10.10 -4.31 -6.37
CA PHE A 172 -10.06 -3.04 -5.68
C PHE A 172 -8.84 -3.02 -4.77
N GLY A 173 -7.93 -2.10 -4.98
CA GLY A 173 -6.74 -1.96 -4.15
C GLY A 173 -6.67 -0.59 -3.50
N MET A 174 -6.41 -0.56 -2.19
CA MET A 174 -6.25 0.67 -1.45
C MET A 174 -4.78 0.89 -1.10
N SER A 175 -4.17 2.03 -1.51
CA SER A 175 -2.83 2.41 -1.08
C SER A 175 -1.79 1.30 -1.30
N SER A 176 -1.24 0.68 -0.23
CA SER A 176 -0.33 -0.47 -0.36
C SER A 176 -0.99 -1.67 -1.05
N GLY A 177 -2.28 -1.93 -0.83
CA GLY A 177 -3.02 -2.96 -1.55
C GLY A 177 -3.16 -2.65 -3.04
N ALA A 178 -3.23 -1.37 -3.41
CA ALA A 178 -3.21 -0.98 -4.82
C ALA A 178 -1.88 -1.33 -5.49
N ARG A 179 -0.74 -1.22 -4.77
CA ARG A 179 0.57 -1.61 -5.29
C ARG A 179 0.65 -3.11 -5.57
N SER A 180 0.20 -3.94 -4.62
CA SER A 180 0.14 -5.41 -4.82
C SER A 180 -0.75 -5.78 -6.01
N ASN A 181 -1.89 -5.08 -6.18
CA ASN A 181 -2.78 -5.27 -7.33
C ASN A 181 -2.13 -4.81 -8.66
N LEU A 182 -1.33 -3.75 -8.65
CA LEU A 182 -0.59 -3.29 -9.83
C LEU A 182 0.51 -4.28 -10.22
N ILE A 183 1.23 -4.85 -9.27
CA ILE A 183 2.20 -5.92 -9.52
C ILE A 183 1.51 -7.12 -10.17
N LEU A 184 0.39 -7.57 -9.63
CA LEU A 184 -0.39 -8.64 -10.26
C LEU A 184 -0.82 -8.25 -11.67
N ALA A 185 -1.32 -7.02 -11.87
CA ALA A 185 -1.78 -6.55 -13.17
C ALA A 185 -0.67 -6.49 -14.23
N SER A 186 0.55 -6.18 -13.83
CA SER A 186 1.70 -6.16 -14.74
C SER A 186 2.17 -7.56 -15.14
N ARG A 187 1.99 -8.56 -14.27
CA ARG A 187 2.50 -9.92 -14.48
C ARG A 187 1.44 -10.88 -15.03
N TYR A 188 0.18 -10.71 -14.59
CA TYR A 188 -0.93 -11.63 -14.86
C TYR A 188 -2.20 -10.87 -15.27
N PRO A 189 -2.15 -10.06 -16.34
CA PRO A 189 -3.30 -9.25 -16.76
C PRO A 189 -4.54 -10.08 -17.10
N GLU A 190 -4.36 -11.35 -17.48
CA GLU A 190 -5.45 -12.28 -17.79
C GLU A 190 -6.33 -12.64 -16.58
N ASP A 191 -5.83 -12.48 -15.37
CA ASP A 191 -6.61 -12.72 -14.16
C ASP A 191 -7.57 -11.55 -13.84
N ILE A 192 -7.44 -10.43 -14.55
CA ILE A 192 -8.10 -9.17 -14.20
C ILE A 192 -9.10 -8.75 -15.28
N ALA A 193 -10.34 -8.57 -14.87
CA ALA A 193 -11.39 -7.99 -15.71
C ALA A 193 -11.47 -6.47 -15.57
N ALA A 194 -11.27 -5.97 -14.36
CA ALA A 194 -11.30 -4.54 -14.03
C ALA A 194 -10.40 -4.23 -12.84
N LEU A 195 -9.74 -3.07 -12.87
CA LEU A 195 -8.84 -2.63 -11.80
C LEU A 195 -9.34 -1.31 -11.21
N VAL A 196 -9.53 -1.27 -9.89
CA VAL A 196 -9.81 -0.05 -9.14
C VAL A 196 -8.64 0.24 -8.19
N ILE A 197 -8.07 1.44 -8.30
CA ILE A 197 -6.95 1.94 -7.49
C ILE A 197 -7.48 3.09 -6.62
N ALA A 198 -7.39 2.96 -5.28
CA ALA A 198 -8.04 3.93 -4.38
C ALA A 198 -7.30 4.15 -3.04
N PRO A 199 -6.58 5.25 -2.84
CA PRO A 199 -5.84 6.07 -3.80
C PRO A 199 -4.48 5.46 -4.13
N LEU A 200 -3.80 6.02 -5.14
CA LEU A 200 -2.47 5.60 -5.54
C LEU A 200 -1.40 6.21 -4.62
N THR A 201 -0.50 5.37 -4.12
CA THR A 201 0.67 5.81 -3.36
C THR A 201 1.82 6.11 -4.31
N GLY A 202 2.46 7.27 -4.15
CA GLY A 202 3.57 7.66 -5.03
C GLY A 202 4.39 8.83 -4.51
N GLY A 203 5.52 9.06 -5.17
CA GLY A 203 6.42 10.17 -4.94
C GLY A 203 7.48 9.95 -3.85
N PRO A 204 8.53 10.80 -3.84
CA PRO A 204 9.69 10.65 -2.96
C PRO A 204 9.35 10.67 -1.46
N TYR A 205 8.40 11.53 -1.08
CA TYR A 205 7.94 11.59 0.28
C TYR A 205 7.32 10.26 0.75
N ALA A 206 6.42 9.69 -0.06
CA ALA A 206 5.79 8.42 0.27
C ALA A 206 6.83 7.28 0.31
N ALA A 207 7.80 7.28 -0.60
CA ALA A 207 8.89 6.31 -0.60
C ALA A 207 9.69 6.36 0.69
N THR A 208 10.14 7.56 1.09
CA THR A 208 10.89 7.76 2.33
C THR A 208 10.06 7.36 3.54
N ARG A 209 8.83 7.88 3.61
CA ARG A 209 7.93 7.63 4.74
C ARG A 209 7.60 6.15 4.92
N LEU A 210 7.30 5.45 3.83
CA LEU A 210 6.99 4.03 3.89
C LEU A 210 8.22 3.17 4.19
N SER A 211 9.37 3.49 3.60
CA SER A 211 10.63 2.82 3.94
C SER A 211 10.97 2.98 5.43
N GLU A 212 10.69 4.16 5.99
CA GLU A 212 10.96 4.46 7.38
C GLU A 212 9.91 3.91 8.34
N ASP A 213 8.61 4.08 8.01
CA ASP A 213 7.53 3.77 8.94
C ASP A 213 7.22 2.30 9.07
N TYR A 214 7.35 1.55 7.97
CA TYR A 214 6.92 0.16 8.03
C TYR A 214 7.94 -0.71 8.74
N PHE A 215 9.24 -0.51 8.46
CA PHE A 215 10.26 -1.39 9.02
C PHE A 215 11.67 -0.81 8.94
N PHE A 216 11.86 0.26 8.15
CA PHE A 216 13.18 0.79 7.78
C PHE A 216 13.61 2.00 8.58
N LYS A 217 12.68 2.66 9.23
CA LYS A 217 12.95 3.91 9.95
C LYS A 217 14.22 3.86 10.80
N TYR A 218 14.45 2.76 11.47
CA TYR A 218 15.61 2.56 12.30
C TYR A 218 16.77 1.92 11.57
N LEU A 219 16.50 1.12 10.57
CA LEU A 219 17.53 0.43 9.82
C LEU A 219 18.25 1.37 8.88
N SER A 220 17.52 2.28 8.19
CA SER A 220 18.12 3.23 7.26
C SER A 220 18.70 4.48 7.94
N GLN A 221 17.97 5.16 8.79
CA GLN A 221 18.42 6.39 9.45
C GLN A 221 19.57 6.18 10.43
N LYS A 222 19.64 5.03 11.09
CA LYS A 222 20.72 4.72 12.04
C LYS A 222 21.78 3.78 11.49
N LYS A 223 21.79 3.52 10.17
CA LYS A 223 22.66 2.51 9.54
C LYS A 223 22.52 1.13 10.19
N LEU A 224 21.30 0.80 10.64
CA LEU A 224 21.00 -0.44 11.34
C LEU A 224 20.63 -1.58 10.37
N LEU A 225 21.03 -1.47 9.10
CA LEU A 225 20.84 -2.51 8.09
C LEU A 225 21.70 -3.76 8.32
N THR A 226 22.61 -3.70 9.29
CA THR A 226 23.39 -4.87 9.68
C THR A 226 23.00 -5.31 11.09
N ARG A 227 23.03 -6.60 11.31
CA ARG A 227 22.78 -7.24 12.61
C ARG A 227 23.59 -6.60 13.74
N GLU A 228 24.81 -6.16 13.43
CA GLU A 228 25.74 -5.52 14.37
C GLU A 228 25.28 -4.15 14.83
N HIS A 229 24.47 -3.47 14.05
CA HIS A 229 23.97 -2.12 14.38
C HIS A 229 22.66 -2.12 15.16
N ILE A 230 21.94 -3.23 15.20
CA ILE A 230 20.75 -3.33 16.03
C ILE A 230 21.22 -3.55 17.46
N SER A 231 21.75 -2.48 18.09
CA SER A 231 22.00 -2.36 19.52
C SER A 231 23.18 -3.13 20.12
N GLY A 232 24.11 -3.68 19.36
CA GLY A 232 25.18 -4.51 19.93
C GLY A 232 24.66 -5.78 20.66
N LEU A 233 23.34 -6.03 20.58
CA LEU A 233 22.75 -7.27 21.04
C LEU A 233 22.77 -8.26 19.90
N PRO A 234 23.11 -9.53 20.15
CA PRO A 234 22.96 -10.58 19.16
C PRO A 234 21.46 -10.79 18.90
N LEU A 235 20.90 -10.11 17.90
CA LEU A 235 19.54 -10.36 17.45
C LEU A 235 19.51 -11.70 16.75
N THR A 236 19.33 -12.74 17.53
CA THR A 236 19.25 -14.11 17.05
C THR A 236 17.81 -14.55 16.80
N THR A 237 16.82 -13.76 17.27
CA THR A 237 15.41 -14.11 17.20
C THR A 237 14.54 -12.87 16.98
N MET A 238 13.34 -13.06 16.44
CA MET A 238 12.31 -12.02 16.36
C MET A 238 11.91 -11.49 17.73
N GLN A 239 12.01 -12.31 18.77
CA GLN A 239 11.74 -11.91 20.14
C GLN A 239 12.77 -10.89 20.64
N ALA A 240 14.04 -11.10 20.39
CA ALA A 240 15.08 -10.13 20.72
C ALA A 240 14.90 -8.80 19.97
N LEU A 241 14.46 -8.86 18.71
CA LEU A 241 14.06 -7.66 17.95
C LEU A 241 12.88 -6.95 18.60
N ALA A 242 11.90 -7.68 19.10
CA ALA A 242 10.70 -7.13 19.74
C ALA A 242 11.00 -6.39 21.06
N GLU A 243 12.09 -6.73 21.73
CA GLU A 243 12.56 -6.06 22.95
C GLU A 243 13.20 -4.71 22.69
N THR A 244 13.54 -4.38 21.44
CA THR A 244 14.00 -3.04 21.08
C THR A 244 12.86 -2.03 21.18
N ASP A 245 13.13 -0.80 21.63
CA ASP A 245 12.13 0.27 21.84
C ASP A 245 11.22 0.48 20.64
N LEU A 246 11.76 0.29 19.46
CA LEU A 246 11.06 0.44 18.20
C LEU A 246 9.96 -0.59 18.02
N TRP A 247 10.35 -1.84 18.11
CA TRP A 247 9.46 -2.96 17.82
C TRP A 247 8.48 -3.21 18.96
N SER A 248 8.87 -2.93 20.19
CA SER A 248 7.96 -2.98 21.33
C SER A 248 6.77 -2.04 21.13
N ALA A 249 7.00 -0.82 20.65
CA ALA A 249 5.94 0.14 20.35
C ALA A 249 5.06 -0.30 19.17
N TYR A 250 5.63 -0.96 18.16
CA TYR A 250 4.87 -1.53 17.03
C TYR A 250 4.03 -2.72 17.50
N LEU A 251 4.64 -3.67 18.21
CA LEU A 251 4.00 -4.90 18.65
C LEU A 251 2.92 -4.66 19.71
N ALA A 252 3.05 -3.60 20.52
CA ALA A 252 2.02 -3.21 21.48
C ALA A 252 0.67 -2.90 20.83
N ARG A 253 0.65 -2.58 19.54
CA ARG A 253 -0.57 -2.32 18.76
C ARG A 253 -1.18 -3.57 18.14
N ASN A 254 -0.50 -4.71 18.23
CA ASN A 254 -0.95 -5.96 17.63
C ASN A 254 -1.60 -6.89 18.65
N THR A 255 -2.49 -7.77 18.17
CA THR A 255 -3.09 -8.81 19.02
C THR A 255 -2.03 -9.79 19.53
N PRO A 256 -2.29 -10.49 20.63
CA PRO A 256 -1.38 -11.52 21.13
C PRO A 256 -1.02 -12.58 20.10
N GLU A 257 -2.01 -13.04 19.34
CA GLU A 257 -1.84 -14.07 18.29
C GLU A 257 -0.95 -13.59 17.15
N LYS A 258 -1.09 -12.31 16.77
CA LYS A 258 -0.24 -11.69 15.74
C LYS A 258 1.20 -11.55 16.22
N ARG A 259 1.39 -11.18 17.50
CA ARG A 259 2.72 -11.12 18.11
C ARG A 259 3.39 -12.48 18.16
N GLU A 260 2.67 -13.53 18.54
CA GLU A 260 3.19 -14.89 18.62
C GLU A 260 3.66 -15.36 17.23
N ARG A 261 2.90 -15.12 16.18
CA ARG A 261 3.31 -15.46 14.81
C ARG A 261 4.61 -14.77 14.40
N PHE A 262 4.77 -13.48 14.73
CA PHE A 262 6.02 -12.78 14.48
C PHE A 262 7.19 -13.35 15.28
N PHE A 263 6.98 -13.74 16.54
CA PHE A 263 8.05 -14.30 17.36
C PHE A 263 8.58 -15.64 16.84
N ASN A 264 7.72 -16.39 16.16
CA ASN A 264 8.10 -17.68 15.56
C ASN A 264 8.74 -17.54 14.18
N ALA A 265 8.78 -16.35 13.58
CA ALA A 265 9.38 -16.11 12.29
C ALA A 265 10.92 -16.13 12.35
N ASN A 266 11.55 -16.48 11.24
CA ASN A 266 13.00 -16.39 11.10
C ASN A 266 13.42 -14.92 11.00
N ILE A 267 14.33 -14.49 11.87
CA ILE A 267 14.79 -13.10 11.89
C ILE A 267 15.65 -12.73 10.67
N ASP A 268 16.42 -13.64 10.14
CA ASP A 268 17.26 -13.37 8.96
C ASP A 268 16.39 -13.15 7.72
N ASP A 269 15.36 -13.98 7.53
CA ASP A 269 14.39 -13.83 6.46
C ASP A 269 13.62 -12.52 6.60
N PHE A 270 13.20 -12.20 7.83
CA PHE A 270 12.55 -10.92 8.11
C PHE A 270 13.43 -9.72 7.74
N LEU A 271 14.68 -9.68 8.20
CA LEU A 271 15.60 -8.58 7.94
C LEU A 271 15.93 -8.46 6.44
N ALA A 272 16.09 -9.59 5.75
CA ALA A 272 16.31 -9.62 4.31
C ALA A 272 15.10 -9.05 3.54
N ALA A 273 13.89 -9.51 3.86
CA ALA A 273 12.65 -9.03 3.23
C ALA A 273 12.41 -7.53 3.48
N MET A 274 12.73 -7.05 4.69
CA MET A 274 12.62 -5.63 5.02
C MET A 274 13.60 -4.79 4.21
N LYS A 275 14.86 -5.23 4.10
CA LYS A 275 15.87 -4.57 3.29
C LYS A 275 15.44 -4.49 1.83
N THR A 276 15.09 -5.61 1.24
CA THR A 276 14.68 -5.71 -0.17
C THR A 276 13.45 -4.81 -0.46
N SER A 277 12.46 -4.83 0.44
CA SER A 277 11.26 -3.99 0.30
C SER A 277 11.57 -2.49 0.36
N GLY A 278 12.45 -2.08 1.27
CA GLY A 278 12.81 -0.68 1.40
C GLY A 278 13.67 -0.17 0.24
N GLU A 279 14.62 -0.96 -0.22
CA GLU A 279 15.43 -0.65 -1.40
C GLU A 279 14.53 -0.46 -2.63
N HIS A 280 13.58 -1.36 -2.86
CA HIS A 280 12.63 -1.27 -3.96
C HIS A 280 11.74 -0.01 -3.90
N LEU A 281 11.28 0.38 -2.71
CA LEU A 281 10.55 1.63 -2.55
C LEU A 281 11.42 2.86 -2.88
N GLN A 282 12.69 2.85 -2.52
CA GLN A 282 13.61 3.94 -2.84
C GLN A 282 13.98 3.97 -4.34
N GLU A 283 14.15 2.83 -4.97
CA GLU A 283 14.41 2.74 -6.42
C GLU A 283 13.24 3.31 -7.22
N THR A 284 12.00 3.05 -6.78
CA THR A 284 10.78 3.51 -7.45
C THR A 284 10.27 4.87 -6.96
N ARG A 285 11.02 5.61 -6.15
CA ARG A 285 10.56 6.86 -5.51
C ARG A 285 10.15 7.98 -6.47
N TYR A 286 10.68 7.98 -7.69
CA TYR A 286 10.34 8.97 -8.71
C TYR A 286 9.34 8.45 -9.74
N GLN A 287 8.86 7.23 -9.58
CA GLN A 287 7.85 6.63 -10.44
C GLN A 287 6.44 7.13 -10.04
N THR A 288 5.52 7.00 -10.97
CA THR A 288 4.11 7.37 -10.76
C THR A 288 3.46 6.58 -9.64
N ALA A 289 3.78 5.29 -9.53
CA ALA A 289 3.35 4.42 -8.44
C ALA A 289 4.56 3.82 -7.73
N LEU A 290 4.58 3.84 -6.40
CA LEU A 290 5.64 3.16 -5.66
C LEU A 290 5.57 1.65 -5.87
N GLY A 291 6.72 1.06 -6.16
CA GLY A 291 6.87 -0.37 -6.35
C GLY A 291 6.52 -0.86 -7.76
N VAL A 292 6.16 0.04 -8.68
CA VAL A 292 5.91 -0.27 -10.10
C VAL A 292 6.53 0.83 -10.94
N ASN A 293 7.33 0.50 -11.94
CA ASN A 293 7.91 1.53 -12.80
C ASN A 293 6.89 2.04 -13.84
N ASP A 294 7.15 3.21 -14.40
CA ASP A 294 6.23 3.87 -15.33
C ASP A 294 6.10 3.12 -16.67
N GLU A 295 7.12 2.35 -17.07
CA GLU A 295 7.07 1.48 -18.25
C GLU A 295 6.14 0.30 -18.02
N GLU A 296 6.17 -0.32 -16.83
CA GLU A 296 5.23 -1.36 -16.44
C GLU A 296 3.79 -0.83 -16.37
N LEU A 297 3.60 0.38 -15.81
CA LEU A 297 2.28 1.02 -15.78
C LEU A 297 1.74 1.30 -17.19
N ALA A 298 2.58 1.80 -18.08
CA ALA A 298 2.21 2.06 -19.48
C ALA A 298 1.93 0.78 -20.28
N ALA A 299 2.56 -0.32 -19.91
CA ALA A 299 2.38 -1.64 -20.52
C ALA A 299 1.19 -2.43 -19.97
N LEU A 300 0.48 -1.92 -18.95
CA LEU A 300 -0.67 -2.62 -18.37
C LEU A 300 -1.75 -2.91 -19.43
N ASN A 301 -2.04 -4.18 -19.59
CA ASN A 301 -3.07 -4.67 -20.52
C ASN A 301 -4.34 -5.12 -19.77
N VAL A 302 -4.89 -4.22 -18.95
CA VAL A 302 -6.13 -4.44 -18.22
C VAL A 302 -7.29 -3.83 -19.01
N PRO A 303 -8.42 -4.52 -19.17
CA PRO A 303 -9.55 -4.05 -20.00
C PRO A 303 -10.12 -2.70 -19.55
N ALA A 304 -10.15 -2.42 -18.25
CA ALA A 304 -10.64 -1.16 -17.70
C ALA A 304 -9.96 -0.85 -16.36
N THR A 305 -9.57 0.41 -16.16
CA THR A 305 -8.98 0.89 -14.90
C THR A 305 -9.72 2.13 -14.42
N LEU A 306 -10.09 2.13 -13.13
CA LEU A 306 -10.66 3.26 -12.43
C LEU A 306 -9.71 3.69 -11.32
N ILE A 307 -9.24 4.93 -11.38
CA ILE A 307 -8.44 5.54 -10.32
C ILE A 307 -9.38 6.40 -9.48
N LEU A 308 -9.46 6.12 -8.19
CA LEU A 308 -10.22 6.91 -7.23
C LEU A 308 -9.26 7.76 -6.41
N HIS A 309 -9.59 9.03 -6.26
CA HIS A 309 -8.90 9.90 -5.34
C HIS A 309 -9.90 10.50 -4.35
N HIS A 310 -9.52 10.59 -3.09
CA HIS A 310 -10.42 10.99 -2.01
C HIS A 310 -10.71 12.48 -1.98
N ASP A 311 -9.83 13.34 -2.54
CA ASP A 311 -9.98 14.78 -2.62
C ASP A 311 -9.30 15.30 -3.89
N GLN A 312 -9.67 16.51 -4.31
CA GLN A 312 -8.92 17.27 -5.31
C GLN A 312 -7.55 17.74 -4.77
N TYR A 313 -7.37 17.73 -3.45
CA TYR A 313 -6.11 17.99 -2.77
C TYR A 313 -5.48 16.65 -2.36
N SER A 314 -4.16 16.55 -2.50
CA SER A 314 -3.42 15.36 -2.13
C SER A 314 -2.98 15.40 -0.67
N ASP A 315 -2.94 14.27 -0.02
CA ASP A 315 -2.04 14.08 1.09
C ASP A 315 -0.62 13.75 0.59
N ASN A 316 0.36 13.74 1.49
CA ASN A 316 1.75 13.53 1.10
C ASN A 316 2.09 12.08 0.68
N LEU A 317 1.26 11.10 1.05
CA LEU A 317 1.43 9.69 0.65
C LEU A 317 0.75 9.38 -0.68
N HIS A 318 -0.32 10.13 -0.99
CA HIS A 318 -1.17 9.92 -2.15
C HIS A 318 -1.31 11.23 -2.95
N PRO A 319 -0.24 11.69 -3.62
CA PRO A 319 -0.30 12.93 -4.37
C PRO A 319 -1.27 12.82 -5.54
N ILE A 320 -2.16 13.80 -5.70
CA ILE A 320 -3.11 13.86 -6.84
C ILE A 320 -2.36 13.88 -8.19
N THR A 321 -1.15 14.43 -8.22
CA THR A 321 -0.29 14.41 -9.41
C THR A 321 0.02 13.01 -9.87
N ASN A 322 0.26 12.06 -8.95
CA ASN A 322 0.50 10.67 -9.27
C ASN A 322 -0.74 9.97 -9.82
N SER A 323 -1.93 10.23 -9.25
CA SER A 323 -3.20 9.71 -9.80
C SER A 323 -3.48 10.24 -11.21
N ARG A 324 -3.17 11.51 -11.48
CA ARG A 324 -3.29 12.11 -12.82
C ARG A 324 -2.27 11.51 -13.80
N ALA A 325 -1.02 11.37 -13.38
CA ALA A 325 0.03 10.75 -14.20
C ALA A 325 -0.34 9.30 -14.54
N ALA A 326 -0.81 8.51 -13.56
CA ALA A 326 -1.28 7.15 -13.78
C ALA A 326 -2.42 7.09 -14.82
N THR A 327 -3.36 8.06 -14.78
CA THR A 327 -4.44 8.13 -15.77
C THR A 327 -3.91 8.42 -17.19
N THR A 328 -2.76 9.07 -17.30
CA THR A 328 -2.10 9.31 -18.62
C THR A 328 -1.33 8.09 -19.10
N LEU A 329 -0.70 7.35 -18.19
CA LEU A 329 0.12 6.17 -18.52
C LEU A 329 -0.72 4.92 -18.80
N ILE A 330 -1.71 4.65 -17.95
CA ILE A 330 -2.52 3.42 -18.04
C ILE A 330 -3.59 3.59 -19.11
N ALA A 331 -3.53 2.78 -20.15
CA ALA A 331 -4.57 2.74 -21.17
C ALA A 331 -5.93 2.35 -20.57
N ASN A 332 -7.02 2.85 -21.15
CA ASN A 332 -8.40 2.59 -20.71
C ASN A 332 -8.66 2.94 -19.24
N SER A 333 -7.95 3.94 -18.71
CA SER A 333 -8.12 4.41 -17.35
C SER A 333 -8.99 5.68 -17.27
N SER A 334 -9.56 5.90 -16.09
CA SER A 334 -10.30 7.11 -15.75
C SER A 334 -10.06 7.50 -14.31
N LEU A 335 -10.06 8.80 -14.02
CA LEU A 335 -9.90 9.35 -12.66
C LEU A 335 -11.26 9.89 -12.19
N LYS A 336 -11.64 9.51 -10.97
CA LYS A 336 -12.79 10.08 -10.26
C LYS A 336 -12.40 10.53 -8.86
N PHE A 337 -13.04 11.60 -8.41
CA PHE A 337 -12.96 12.05 -7.03
C PHE A 337 -14.13 11.46 -6.24
N ALA A 338 -13.81 10.77 -5.17
CA ALA A 338 -14.78 10.08 -4.32
C ALA A 338 -14.36 10.23 -2.85
N PRO A 339 -14.68 11.38 -2.20
CA PRO A 339 -14.23 11.70 -0.85
C PRO A 339 -14.96 10.92 0.24
N HIS A 340 -16.14 10.37 -0.03
CA HIS A 340 -16.97 9.69 0.96
C HIS A 340 -17.50 8.35 0.45
N LEU A 341 -17.99 7.51 1.37
CA LEU A 341 -18.49 6.17 1.04
C LEU A 341 -19.56 6.17 -0.06
N PRO A 342 -20.58 7.06 -0.06
CA PRO A 342 -21.57 7.06 -1.13
C PRO A 342 -20.96 7.27 -2.51
N GLU A 343 -20.05 8.26 -2.67
CA GLU A 343 -19.41 8.54 -3.96
C GLU A 343 -18.47 7.41 -4.38
N ILE A 344 -17.83 6.73 -3.41
CA ILE A 344 -17.02 5.54 -3.69
C ILE A 344 -17.94 4.43 -4.25
N LEU A 345 -19.06 4.14 -3.61
CA LEU A 345 -20.01 3.14 -4.08
C LEU A 345 -20.59 3.50 -5.44
N GLU A 346 -21.00 4.76 -5.66
CA GLU A 346 -21.46 5.27 -6.96
C GLU A 346 -20.41 5.13 -8.07
N ALA A 347 -19.12 5.21 -7.72
CA ALA A 347 -18.06 5.06 -8.70
C ALA A 347 -17.75 3.59 -8.99
N ILE A 348 -17.61 2.74 -7.96
CA ILE A 348 -17.11 1.36 -8.13
C ILE A 348 -18.19 0.39 -8.59
N LEU A 349 -19.43 0.49 -8.08
CA LEU A 349 -20.45 -0.51 -8.37
C LEU A 349 -20.79 -0.60 -9.85
N PRO A 350 -21.15 0.49 -10.56
CA PRO A 350 -21.43 0.41 -11.99
C PRO A 350 -20.18 0.05 -12.80
N PHE A 351 -19.00 0.50 -12.38
CA PHE A 351 -17.74 0.17 -13.05
C PHE A 351 -17.43 -1.33 -12.99
N VAL A 352 -17.50 -1.93 -11.81
CA VAL A 352 -17.28 -3.36 -11.60
C VAL A 352 -18.32 -4.20 -12.36
N LYS A 353 -19.60 -3.88 -12.21
CA LYS A 353 -20.70 -4.60 -12.88
C LYS A 353 -20.59 -4.59 -14.41
N LYS A 354 -20.15 -3.45 -14.96
CA LYS A 354 -19.99 -3.31 -16.42
C LYS A 354 -18.82 -4.11 -16.97
N ASN A 355 -17.71 -4.15 -16.23
CA ASN A 355 -16.43 -4.62 -16.77
C ASN A 355 -16.03 -6.02 -16.28
N THR A 356 -16.78 -6.63 -15.36
CA THR A 356 -16.45 -7.95 -14.81
C THR A 356 -17.45 -9.00 -15.29
N PRO A 357 -16.99 -10.09 -15.92
CA PRO A 357 -17.88 -11.17 -16.34
C PRO A 357 -18.47 -11.88 -15.11
N LYS A 358 -19.65 -12.46 -15.32
CA LYS A 358 -20.24 -13.33 -14.32
C LYS A 358 -19.52 -14.67 -14.29
N LEU A 359 -19.31 -15.19 -13.10
CA LEU A 359 -18.82 -16.56 -12.92
C LEU A 359 -19.82 -17.53 -13.58
N LYS A 360 -19.28 -18.53 -14.27
CA LYS A 360 -20.09 -19.63 -14.77
C LYS A 360 -20.49 -20.51 -13.58
N ASN A 361 -21.76 -20.79 -13.45
CA ASN A 361 -22.29 -21.73 -12.46
C ASN A 361 -21.82 -23.16 -12.78
#